data_d8e1fa1c1035463a3683970d4f7391f6
#
_entry.id   d8e1fa1c1035463a3683970d4f7391f6
#
_cell.length_a   1.000
_cell.length_b   1.000
_cell.length_c   1.000
_cell.angle_alpha   90.00
_cell.angle_beta   90.00
_cell.angle_gamma   90.00
#
_symmetry.space_group_name_H-M   'P 1'
#
loop_
_entity.id
_entity.type
_entity.pdbx_description
1 polymer ?
#
loop_
_entity_poly.entity_id
_entity_poly.type
_entity_poly.pdbx_seq_one_letter_code
_entity_poly.pdbx_strand_id
1 'polypeptide(L)'
;MDEIRDKRYTREIISEYATRFVSWGPPESWDLDQFKTLENLIQEATDITVNANTLKRFFQQRTGNPQLATRDALCRFLGYTGYTDFVSKHTKTEEGTTDNNNEAPENKPTEPLKKSKSGHTLTYILITLLVIVSCYLLYILKIKDLYTDHLLSKINFSASDPKGANPLTVSFSYDIPASLLKDIKLVYEEANGDTSEKHLNKSNGQVNATYIFEGDGYCHLQYKGHTIKTITIENRKPGWSVYTRNERKGIFKTLPISQAYNKDGYASLPLDSVVAEARPGHLFVSYVYYQENLVDGDNFMLEARVRNAAIDHAIPRSDVMMYLLSDTGRHGFALNEAGYAYIKFISSEKSIKGDEYNLSKFSFDASAWHVMAVRVQHKRSAFYLDGQEIYHLDYTQPIGTANEIILRFKGCGAVDYVKLHKPDGQVVYEQHFNNILQ
;
A
#
# COMPACT_ATOMS: atom_id res chain seq x y z
N MET A 1 -7.24 27.17 20.41
CA MET A 1 -8.45 26.77 21.16
C MET A 1 -9.26 25.70 20.42
N ASP A 2 -9.35 25.75 19.10
CA ASP A 2 -10.13 24.78 18.29
C ASP A 2 -9.56 23.36 18.25
N GLU A 3 -8.24 23.18 18.26
CA GLU A 3 -7.62 21.84 18.17
C GLU A 3 -7.83 20.98 19.43
N ILE A 4 -7.90 21.59 20.59
CA ILE A 4 -8.17 20.89 21.87
C ILE A 4 -9.64 20.47 21.93
N ARG A 5 -10.53 21.33 21.44
CA ARG A 5 -11.98 21.04 21.32
C ARG A 5 -12.23 19.89 20.36
N ASP A 6 -11.61 19.88 19.20
CA ASP A 6 -11.75 18.85 18.20
C ASP A 6 -11.27 17.47 18.68
N LYS A 7 -10.17 17.42 19.43
CA LYS A 7 -9.67 16.19 20.06
C LYS A 7 -10.63 15.64 21.13
N ARG A 8 -11.31 16.51 21.85
CA ARG A 8 -12.31 16.11 22.83
C ARG A 8 -13.51 15.44 22.17
N TYR A 9 -14.13 16.08 21.18
CA TYR A 9 -15.27 15.53 20.46
C TYR A 9 -14.94 14.25 19.69
N THR A 10 -13.72 14.11 19.19
CA THR A 10 -13.25 12.85 18.60
C THR A 10 -13.28 11.70 19.60
N ARG A 11 -12.85 11.93 20.85
CA ARG A 11 -12.92 10.90 21.91
C ARG A 11 -14.35 10.57 22.32
N GLU A 12 -15.23 11.56 22.33
CA GLU A 12 -16.64 11.36 22.66
C GLU A 12 -17.32 10.50 21.58
N ILE A 13 -17.07 10.75 20.30
CA ILE A 13 -17.55 9.89 19.19
C ILE A 13 -17.03 8.46 19.39
N ILE A 14 -15.73 8.27 19.64
CA ILE A 14 -15.14 6.94 19.85
C ILE A 14 -15.80 6.23 21.04
N SER A 15 -16.09 6.95 22.11
CA SER A 15 -16.77 6.42 23.31
C SER A 15 -18.20 5.94 23.01
N GLU A 16 -18.97 6.69 22.20
CA GLU A 16 -20.32 6.27 21.80
C GLU A 16 -20.28 5.01 20.92
N TYR A 17 -19.29 4.89 20.03
CA TYR A 17 -19.11 3.66 19.27
C TYR A 17 -18.71 2.48 20.15
N ALA A 18 -17.84 2.67 21.14
CA ALA A 18 -17.49 1.64 22.10
C ALA A 18 -18.72 1.11 22.86
N THR A 19 -19.62 2.02 23.21
CA THR A 19 -20.90 1.66 23.86
C THR A 19 -21.86 0.92 22.92
N ARG A 20 -21.87 1.26 21.63
CA ARG A 20 -22.75 0.63 20.64
C ARG A 20 -22.24 -0.74 20.18
N PHE A 21 -20.93 -0.94 20.14
CA PHE A 21 -20.28 -2.17 19.70
C PHE A 21 -19.54 -2.90 20.84
N VAL A 22 -20.18 -3.02 21.99
CA VAL A 22 -19.57 -3.64 23.20
C VAL A 22 -19.01 -5.05 22.92
N SER A 23 -19.66 -5.83 22.06
CA SER A 23 -19.22 -7.18 21.70
C SER A 23 -17.92 -7.22 20.87
N TRP A 24 -17.49 -6.09 20.30
CA TRP A 24 -16.27 -5.99 19.51
C TRP A 24 -15.04 -5.65 20.36
N GLY A 25 -15.23 -5.34 21.64
CA GLY A 25 -14.18 -4.85 22.53
C GLY A 25 -13.85 -3.36 22.30
N PRO A 26 -12.78 -2.86 22.91
CA PRO A 26 -12.41 -1.45 22.79
C PRO A 26 -12.01 -1.10 21.34
N PRO A 27 -12.47 0.06 20.83
CA PRO A 27 -12.26 0.44 19.40
C PRO A 27 -10.81 0.49 18.94
N GLU A 28 -9.87 0.71 19.85
CA GLU A 28 -8.43 0.70 19.56
C GLU A 28 -7.91 -0.69 19.18
N SER A 29 -8.60 -1.75 19.62
CA SER A 29 -8.22 -3.15 19.37
C SER A 29 -8.94 -3.76 18.15
N TRP A 30 -9.87 -3.04 17.51
CA TRP A 30 -10.62 -3.56 16.38
C TRP A 30 -9.70 -3.91 15.20
N ASP A 31 -9.95 -5.06 14.59
CA ASP A 31 -9.22 -5.53 13.42
C ASP A 31 -9.74 -4.91 12.11
N LEU A 32 -9.10 -5.24 10.98
CA LEU A 32 -9.48 -4.69 9.68
C LEU A 32 -10.84 -5.18 9.21
N ASP A 33 -11.25 -6.39 9.58
CA ASP A 33 -12.52 -6.97 9.14
C ASP A 33 -13.70 -6.36 9.91
N GLN A 34 -13.48 -6.00 11.18
CA GLN A 34 -14.45 -5.20 11.95
C GLN A 34 -14.60 -3.80 11.34
N PHE A 35 -13.51 -3.16 10.90
CA PHE A 35 -13.59 -1.87 10.20
C PHE A 35 -14.26 -1.95 8.83
N LYS A 36 -14.09 -3.04 8.08
CA LYS A 36 -14.85 -3.28 6.83
C LYS A 36 -16.33 -3.48 7.08
N THR A 37 -16.67 -4.20 8.16
CA THR A 37 -18.06 -4.35 8.59
C THR A 37 -18.65 -3.00 8.96
N LEU A 38 -17.93 -2.17 9.71
CA LEU A 38 -18.36 -0.82 10.08
C LEU A 38 -18.51 0.11 8.85
N GLU A 39 -17.62 0.02 7.85
CA GLU A 39 -17.74 0.73 6.57
C GLU A 39 -19.09 0.42 5.90
N ASN A 40 -19.44 -0.87 5.79
CA ASN A 40 -20.71 -1.28 5.20
C ASN A 40 -21.92 -0.78 6.01
N LEU A 41 -21.88 -0.88 7.34
CA LEU A 41 -22.96 -0.40 8.20
C LEU A 41 -23.17 1.12 8.10
N ILE A 42 -22.09 1.89 8.05
CA ILE A 42 -22.15 3.36 7.86
C ILE A 42 -22.72 3.69 6.49
N GLN A 43 -22.29 3.01 5.43
CA GLN A 43 -22.79 3.23 4.08
C GLN A 43 -24.29 2.91 3.97
N GLU A 44 -24.74 1.79 4.53
CA GLU A 44 -26.16 1.41 4.56
C GLU A 44 -27.03 2.42 5.32
N ALA A 45 -26.52 2.94 6.44
CA ALA A 45 -27.28 3.84 7.31
C ALA A 45 -27.26 5.31 6.85
N THR A 46 -26.23 5.74 6.13
CA THR A 46 -26.01 7.18 5.86
C THR A 46 -25.85 7.54 4.38
N ASP A 47 -25.76 6.52 3.51
CA ASP A 47 -25.40 6.64 2.09
C ASP A 47 -24.02 7.32 1.83
N ILE A 48 -23.16 7.33 2.85
CA ILE A 48 -21.81 7.89 2.79
C ILE A 48 -20.79 6.77 2.98
N THR A 49 -19.88 6.62 2.01
CA THR A 49 -18.78 5.64 2.10
C THR A 49 -17.58 6.23 2.83
N VAL A 50 -17.17 5.62 3.92
CA VAL A 50 -15.94 5.94 4.65
C VAL A 50 -15.07 4.71 4.67
N ASN A 51 -13.94 4.75 3.95
CA ASN A 51 -13.06 3.58 3.79
C ASN A 51 -12.55 3.00 5.13
N ALA A 52 -12.52 1.67 5.24
CA ALA A 52 -12.09 0.94 6.45
C ALA A 52 -10.74 1.40 7.01
N ASN A 53 -9.76 1.73 6.15
CA ASN A 53 -8.47 2.27 6.61
C ASN A 53 -8.60 3.69 7.21
N THR A 54 -9.53 4.51 6.71
CA THR A 54 -9.82 5.83 7.28
C THR A 54 -10.47 5.67 8.65
N LEU A 55 -11.44 4.75 8.78
CA LEU A 55 -12.05 4.38 10.06
C LEU A 55 -10.99 3.88 11.05
N LYS A 56 -10.15 2.95 10.64
CA LYS A 56 -9.05 2.44 11.47
C LYS A 56 -8.14 3.55 11.99
N ARG A 57 -7.73 4.48 11.14
CA ARG A 57 -6.90 5.62 11.55
C ARG A 57 -7.63 6.54 12.54
N PHE A 58 -8.93 6.75 12.35
CA PHE A 58 -9.77 7.56 13.23
C PHE A 58 -9.88 6.94 14.62
N PHE A 59 -10.31 5.68 14.71
CA PHE A 59 -10.54 4.97 15.97
C PHE A 59 -9.24 4.68 16.73
N GLN A 60 -8.14 4.43 16.03
CA GLN A 60 -6.79 4.28 16.62
C GLN A 60 -6.09 5.61 16.90
N GLN A 61 -6.79 6.74 16.74
CA GLN A 61 -6.28 8.11 16.99
C GLN A 61 -4.94 8.43 16.28
N ARG A 62 -4.72 7.82 15.10
CA ARG A 62 -3.50 8.03 14.29
C ARG A 62 -3.58 9.24 13.36
N THR A 63 -4.73 9.92 13.31
CA THR A 63 -4.96 11.14 12.52
C THR A 63 -5.14 12.33 13.44
N GLY A 64 -4.29 13.35 13.31
CA GLY A 64 -4.36 14.54 14.14
C GLY A 64 -5.58 15.42 13.87
N ASN A 65 -6.13 15.41 12.63
CA ASN A 65 -7.32 16.17 12.26
C ASN A 65 -8.13 15.41 11.20
N PRO A 66 -9.14 14.61 11.61
CA PRO A 66 -10.01 13.90 10.68
C PRO A 66 -10.82 14.88 9.82
N GLN A 67 -11.02 14.56 8.53
CA GLN A 67 -11.83 15.38 7.64
C GLN A 67 -13.27 15.54 8.16
N LEU A 68 -13.87 16.71 7.94
CA LEU A 68 -15.22 17.01 8.40
C LEU A 68 -16.25 15.99 7.86
N ALA A 69 -16.13 15.59 6.59
CA ALA A 69 -16.99 14.59 5.98
C ALA A 69 -16.97 13.22 6.70
N THR A 70 -15.80 12.80 7.19
CA THR A 70 -15.65 11.57 7.97
C THR A 70 -16.36 11.70 9.32
N ARG A 71 -16.19 12.84 10.01
CA ARG A 71 -16.87 13.12 11.29
C ARG A 71 -18.38 13.22 11.13
N ASP A 72 -18.84 13.84 10.04
CA ASP A 72 -20.25 13.92 9.69
C ASP A 72 -20.88 12.52 9.49
N ALA A 73 -20.25 11.67 8.69
CA ALA A 73 -20.72 10.30 8.47
C ALA A 73 -20.82 9.51 9.77
N LEU A 74 -19.80 9.60 10.62
CA LEU A 74 -19.76 8.93 11.93
C LEU A 74 -20.89 9.43 12.85
N CYS A 75 -21.11 10.74 12.93
CA CYS A 75 -22.18 11.31 13.74
C CYS A 75 -23.58 10.96 13.22
N ARG A 76 -23.78 10.93 11.90
CA ARG A 76 -25.06 10.50 11.29
C ARG A 76 -25.36 9.03 11.61
N PHE A 77 -24.37 8.15 11.57
CA PHE A 77 -24.54 6.75 11.96
C PHE A 77 -24.96 6.59 13.43
N LEU A 78 -24.50 7.49 14.30
CA LEU A 78 -24.90 7.53 15.72
C LEU A 78 -26.32 8.13 15.93
N GLY A 79 -26.94 8.70 14.89
CA GLY A 79 -28.29 9.26 14.93
C GLY A 79 -28.33 10.78 15.06
N TYR A 80 -27.21 11.45 14.92
CA TYR A 80 -27.15 12.93 14.82
C TYR A 80 -27.37 13.41 13.38
N THR A 81 -27.77 14.66 13.18
CA THR A 81 -27.91 15.21 11.82
C THR A 81 -26.55 15.49 11.14
N GLY A 82 -25.46 15.54 11.92
CA GLY A 82 -24.07 15.73 11.47
C GLY A 82 -23.16 16.09 12.65
N TYR A 83 -21.89 16.37 12.36
CA TYR A 83 -20.89 16.69 13.39
C TYR A 83 -21.24 17.96 14.19
N THR A 84 -21.80 18.98 13.52
CA THR A 84 -22.21 20.23 14.17
C THR A 84 -23.34 20.01 15.20
N ASP A 85 -24.31 19.14 14.89
CA ASP A 85 -25.38 18.77 15.80
C ASP A 85 -24.85 17.99 17.02
N PHE A 86 -23.93 17.06 16.76
CA PHE A 86 -23.23 16.33 17.81
C PHE A 86 -22.55 17.29 18.80
N VAL A 87 -21.74 18.23 18.27
CA VAL A 87 -21.04 19.23 19.08
C VAL A 87 -22.02 20.09 19.88
N SER A 88 -23.10 20.55 19.26
CA SER A 88 -24.09 21.41 19.92
C SER A 88 -24.80 20.73 21.09
N LYS A 89 -25.11 19.43 20.95
CA LYS A 89 -25.75 18.64 22.00
C LYS A 89 -24.83 18.37 23.18
N HIS A 90 -23.55 18.07 22.90
CA HIS A 90 -22.55 17.84 23.96
C HIS A 90 -22.07 19.11 24.64
N THR A 91 -22.16 20.27 23.99
CA THR A 91 -21.90 21.56 24.62
C THR A 91 -23.02 22.00 25.57
N LYS A 92 -24.30 21.73 25.21
CA LYS A 92 -25.47 22.06 26.06
C LYS A 92 -25.56 21.23 27.33
N THR A 93 -24.98 20.04 27.36
CA THR A 93 -24.97 19.19 28.56
C THR A 93 -24.09 19.74 29.67
N GLU A 94 -23.13 20.63 29.37
CA GLU A 94 -22.30 21.30 30.36
C GLU A 94 -22.93 22.57 30.96
N GLU A 95 -23.85 23.22 30.26
CA GLU A 95 -24.58 24.39 30.75
C GLU A 95 -25.84 24.05 31.56
N GLY A 96 -26.19 22.74 31.64
CA GLY A 96 -27.41 22.25 32.26
C GLY A 96 -27.32 21.87 33.73
N THR A 97 -26.22 22.17 34.45
CA THR A 97 -26.10 21.89 35.90
C THR A 97 -25.81 23.17 36.70
N THR A 98 -26.60 24.20 36.47
CA THR A 98 -26.74 25.29 37.41
C THR A 98 -28.18 25.83 37.33
N ASP A 99 -28.82 25.73 38.49
CA ASP A 99 -29.97 26.48 38.95
C ASP A 99 -31.35 26.23 38.45
N ASN A 100 -32.17 25.83 39.41
CA ASN A 100 -33.36 26.62 39.79
C ASN A 100 -33.83 26.24 41.18
N ASN A 101 -33.68 27.17 42.14
CA ASN A 101 -34.77 27.46 43.05
C ASN A 101 -34.59 28.87 43.59
N ASN A 102 -35.45 29.75 43.09
CA ASN A 102 -35.82 31.00 43.72
C ASN A 102 -36.70 30.70 44.93
N GLU A 103 -36.39 31.32 46.06
CA GLU A 103 -37.35 32.00 46.91
C GLU A 103 -36.58 32.82 47.96
N ALA A 104 -36.77 34.13 47.94
CA ALA A 104 -36.47 35.02 49.03
C ALA A 104 -37.68 35.05 49.96
N PRO A 105 -37.57 35.30 51.33
CA PRO A 105 -37.36 36.68 51.80
C PRO A 105 -36.55 36.88 53.09
N GLU A 106 -36.15 38.13 53.25
CA GLU A 106 -36.08 38.96 54.50
C GLU A 106 -35.04 38.76 55.60
N ASN A 107 -34.16 39.76 55.67
CA ASN A 107 -33.62 40.52 56.77
C ASN A 107 -33.50 39.91 58.19
N LYS A 108 -32.29 39.83 58.72
CA LYS A 108 -31.68 40.75 59.75
C LYS A 108 -30.28 40.30 60.20
N PRO A 109 -29.48 41.21 60.76
CA PRO A 109 -28.01 41.07 60.81
C PRO A 109 -27.53 40.44 62.10
N THR A 110 -26.46 39.61 62.02
CA THR A 110 -25.63 39.29 63.18
C THR A 110 -24.20 38.93 62.76
N GLU A 111 -23.29 39.68 63.27
CA GLU A 111 -21.86 39.53 63.65
C GLU A 111 -20.97 38.51 62.91
N PRO A 112 -19.67 38.90 62.72
CA PRO A 112 -18.72 38.15 61.92
C PRO A 112 -18.13 36.96 62.69
N LEU A 113 -18.44 35.76 62.30
CA LEU A 113 -17.73 34.56 62.72
C LEU A 113 -16.46 34.34 61.89
N LYS A 114 -15.38 34.22 62.63
CA LYS A 114 -13.99 33.99 62.18
C LYS A 114 -13.95 32.93 61.07
N LYS A 115 -13.40 33.31 59.90
CA LYS A 115 -12.99 32.38 58.83
C LYS A 115 -11.91 31.45 59.36
N SER A 116 -12.26 30.19 59.60
CA SER A 116 -11.29 29.10 59.69
C SER A 116 -10.61 28.90 58.34
N LYS A 117 -9.40 29.40 58.21
CA LYS A 117 -8.50 29.07 57.12
C LYS A 117 -7.89 27.70 57.42
N SER A 118 -8.51 26.61 56.99
CA SER A 118 -7.79 25.34 56.92
C SER A 118 -8.61 24.30 56.16
N GLY A 119 -8.26 24.09 54.94
CA GLY A 119 -8.79 23.00 54.09
C GLY A 119 -8.24 23.02 52.66
N HIS A 120 -8.14 24.19 52.09
CA HIS A 120 -7.76 24.30 50.68
C HIS A 120 -6.25 24.18 50.39
N THR A 121 -5.39 24.52 51.34
CA THR A 121 -3.92 24.40 51.19
C THR A 121 -3.48 22.95 51.05
N LEU A 122 -4.06 22.01 51.77
CA LEU A 122 -3.73 20.58 51.65
C LEU A 122 -4.17 20.02 50.32
N THR A 123 -5.35 20.43 49.81
CA THR A 123 -5.88 20.04 48.50
C THR A 123 -5.02 20.59 47.36
N TYR A 124 -4.57 21.82 47.43
CA TYR A 124 -3.65 22.41 46.45
C TYR A 124 -2.28 21.72 46.44
N ILE A 125 -1.75 21.35 47.62
CA ILE A 125 -0.49 20.60 47.73
C ILE A 125 -0.63 19.20 47.10
N LEU A 126 -1.74 18.51 47.33
CA LEU A 126 -2.02 17.20 46.72
C LEU A 126 -2.16 17.28 45.18
N ILE A 127 -2.87 18.28 44.69
CA ILE A 127 -3.04 18.50 43.22
C ILE A 127 -1.68 18.83 42.59
N THR A 128 -0.85 19.69 43.21
CA THR A 128 0.47 20.03 42.71
C THR A 128 1.41 18.83 42.71
N LEU A 129 1.36 17.99 43.75
CA LEU A 129 2.13 16.76 43.83
C LEU A 129 1.69 15.77 42.68
N LEU A 130 0.38 15.63 42.45
CA LEU A 130 -0.16 14.79 41.41
C LEU A 130 0.24 15.25 39.98
N VAL A 131 0.25 16.58 39.78
CA VAL A 131 0.74 17.18 38.51
C VAL A 131 2.24 16.94 38.34
N ILE A 132 3.03 17.10 39.38
CA ILE A 132 4.49 16.85 39.33
C ILE A 132 4.76 15.37 39.03
N VAL A 133 4.06 14.44 39.70
CA VAL A 133 4.20 12.99 39.44
C VAL A 133 3.77 12.65 38.02
N SER A 134 2.68 13.25 37.53
CA SER A 134 2.20 13.04 36.15
C SER A 134 3.22 13.57 35.12
N CYS A 135 3.76 14.76 35.31
CA CYS A 135 4.81 15.33 34.45
C CYS A 135 6.09 14.50 34.50
N TYR A 136 6.47 13.98 35.67
CA TYR A 136 7.62 13.11 35.84
C TYR A 136 7.44 11.76 35.12
N LEU A 137 6.24 11.16 35.21
CA LEU A 137 5.91 9.94 34.45
C LEU A 137 5.94 10.17 32.93
N LEU A 138 5.35 11.26 32.46
CA LEU A 138 5.38 11.63 31.04
C LEU A 138 6.82 11.88 30.56
N TYR A 139 7.67 12.50 31.40
CA TYR A 139 9.08 12.74 31.11
C TYR A 139 9.87 11.42 30.98
N ILE A 140 9.65 10.47 31.93
CA ILE A 140 10.30 9.14 31.87
C ILE A 140 9.85 8.36 30.64
N LEU A 141 8.56 8.38 30.28
CA LEU A 141 8.05 7.71 29.09
C LEU A 141 8.67 8.30 27.81
N LYS A 142 8.76 9.61 27.69
CA LYS A 142 9.41 10.29 26.57
C LYS A 142 10.90 9.97 26.46
N ILE A 143 11.64 9.93 27.58
CA ILE A 143 13.06 9.55 27.59
C ILE A 143 13.23 8.10 27.16
N LYS A 144 12.36 7.19 27.60
CA LYS A 144 12.42 5.79 27.24
C LYS A 144 12.23 5.59 25.72
N ASP A 145 11.27 6.32 25.13
CA ASP A 145 11.03 6.27 23.68
C ASP A 145 12.24 6.82 22.92
N LEU A 146 12.76 7.98 23.32
CA LEU A 146 13.93 8.60 22.71
C LEU A 146 15.18 7.71 22.80
N TYR A 147 15.37 7.04 23.95
CA TYR A 147 16.45 6.08 24.13
C TYR A 147 16.28 4.83 23.26
N THR A 148 15.06 4.33 23.12
CA THR A 148 14.75 3.21 22.25
C THR A 148 15.02 3.57 20.79
N ASP A 149 14.57 4.74 20.32
CA ASP A 149 14.82 5.23 18.96
C ASP A 149 16.32 5.37 18.69
N HIS A 150 17.08 5.89 19.66
CA HIS A 150 18.53 5.96 19.57
C HIS A 150 19.18 4.56 19.47
N LEU A 151 18.68 3.58 20.20
CA LEU A 151 19.18 2.20 20.08
C LEU A 151 18.79 1.57 18.73
N LEU A 152 17.59 1.81 18.24
CA LEU A 152 17.15 1.33 16.93
C LEU A 152 17.99 1.91 15.79
N SER A 153 18.40 3.19 15.91
CA SER A 153 19.26 3.82 14.90
C SER A 153 20.68 3.22 14.83
N LYS A 154 21.15 2.56 15.89
CA LYS A 154 22.45 1.87 15.93
C LYS A 154 22.44 0.47 15.33
N ILE A 155 21.28 -0.06 14.98
CA ILE A 155 21.19 -1.41 14.41
C ILE A 155 21.83 -1.40 13.01
N ASN A 156 22.81 -2.25 12.82
CA ASN A 156 23.34 -2.59 11.50
C ASN A 156 22.61 -3.83 10.98
N PHE A 157 22.10 -3.75 9.76
CA PHE A 157 21.44 -4.85 9.09
C PHE A 157 21.71 -4.73 7.60
N SER A 158 22.35 -5.75 7.02
CA SER A 158 22.77 -5.80 5.62
C SER A 158 22.67 -7.23 5.08
N ALA A 159 22.63 -7.34 3.77
CA ALA A 159 22.67 -8.60 3.06
C ALA A 159 23.88 -8.64 2.14
N SER A 160 24.45 -9.84 1.94
CA SER A 160 25.38 -10.10 0.87
C SER A 160 24.62 -10.64 -0.34
N ASP A 161 24.91 -10.10 -1.52
CA ASP A 161 24.38 -10.56 -2.80
C ASP A 161 22.86 -10.79 -2.80
N PRO A 162 22.05 -9.72 -2.54
CA PRO A 162 20.60 -9.87 -2.48
C PRO A 162 19.95 -10.01 -3.87
N LYS A 163 20.75 -10.11 -4.92
CA LYS A 163 20.35 -10.31 -6.32
C LYS A 163 20.97 -11.57 -6.88
N GLY A 164 20.20 -12.38 -7.57
CA GLY A 164 20.74 -13.59 -8.20
C GLY A 164 19.67 -14.50 -8.78
N ALA A 165 20.14 -15.63 -9.32
CA ALA A 165 19.28 -16.61 -9.95
C ALA A 165 18.58 -17.51 -8.93
N ASN A 166 17.36 -17.87 -9.23
CA ASN A 166 16.52 -18.79 -8.45
C ASN A 166 17.05 -20.23 -8.48
N PRO A 167 17.16 -20.98 -7.34
CA PRO A 167 16.94 -20.51 -5.97
C PRO A 167 18.09 -19.64 -5.45
N LEU A 168 17.78 -18.55 -4.77
CA LEU A 168 18.76 -17.59 -4.26
C LEU A 168 18.94 -17.73 -2.75
N THR A 169 20.14 -18.03 -2.30
CA THR A 169 20.49 -18.02 -0.87
C THR A 169 21.22 -16.72 -0.54
N VAL A 170 20.64 -15.95 0.38
CA VAL A 170 21.15 -14.66 0.84
C VAL A 170 21.63 -14.77 2.28
N SER A 171 22.81 -14.19 2.56
CA SER A 171 23.37 -14.10 3.91
C SER A 171 23.10 -12.72 4.49
N PHE A 172 22.39 -12.66 5.60
CA PHE A 172 22.07 -11.43 6.33
C PHE A 172 23.00 -11.27 7.51
N SER A 173 23.71 -10.15 7.56
CA SER A 173 24.56 -9.76 8.68
C SER A 173 23.82 -8.76 9.54
N TYR A 174 23.91 -8.92 10.86
CA TYR A 174 23.26 -8.01 11.80
C TYR A 174 24.14 -7.72 13.01
N ASP A 175 23.98 -6.50 13.54
CA ASP A 175 24.52 -6.07 14.81
C ASP A 175 23.43 -5.25 15.54
N ILE A 176 22.98 -5.79 16.68
CA ILE A 176 21.78 -5.35 17.39
C ILE A 176 22.15 -5.13 18.85
N PRO A 177 21.81 -3.98 19.45
CA PRO A 177 22.00 -3.76 20.89
C PRO A 177 21.35 -4.88 21.72
N ALA A 178 22.11 -5.48 22.65
CA ALA A 178 21.66 -6.63 23.43
C ALA A 178 20.33 -6.42 24.18
N SER A 179 20.04 -5.18 24.58
CA SER A 179 18.78 -4.79 25.22
C SER A 179 17.53 -4.93 24.33
N LEU A 180 17.69 -4.90 23.01
CA LEU A 180 16.59 -5.01 22.04
C LEU A 180 16.39 -6.43 21.52
N LEU A 181 17.36 -7.34 21.73
CA LEU A 181 17.42 -8.64 21.09
C LEU A 181 16.17 -9.50 21.29
N LYS A 182 15.57 -9.45 22.48
CA LYS A 182 14.36 -10.24 22.81
C LYS A 182 13.13 -9.84 22.00
N ASP A 183 13.08 -8.59 21.58
CA ASP A 183 11.92 -7.99 20.90
C ASP A 183 12.14 -7.89 19.38
N ILE A 184 13.29 -8.41 18.88
CA ILE A 184 13.64 -8.38 17.46
C ILE A 184 13.51 -9.77 16.84
N LYS A 185 12.94 -9.79 15.63
CA LYS A 185 12.89 -10.96 14.75
C LYS A 185 13.15 -10.57 13.30
N LEU A 186 13.59 -11.54 12.51
CA LEU A 186 13.58 -11.45 11.05
C LEU A 186 12.31 -12.09 10.52
N VAL A 187 11.70 -11.45 9.55
CA VAL A 187 10.59 -12.00 8.79
C VAL A 187 11.01 -12.04 7.33
N TYR A 188 11.09 -13.24 6.78
CA TYR A 188 11.35 -13.47 5.37
C TYR A 188 10.03 -13.54 4.62
N GLU A 189 9.91 -12.78 3.57
CA GLU A 189 8.73 -12.76 2.70
C GLU A 189 9.17 -13.17 1.29
N GLU A 190 8.61 -14.25 0.79
CA GLU A 190 8.83 -14.74 -0.56
C GLU A 190 8.01 -13.95 -1.59
N ALA A 191 8.41 -14.01 -2.87
CA ALA A 191 7.71 -13.33 -3.94
C ALA A 191 6.23 -13.73 -4.10
N ASN A 192 5.85 -14.92 -3.65
CA ASN A 192 4.46 -15.39 -3.63
C ASN A 192 3.65 -14.87 -2.44
N GLY A 193 4.29 -14.14 -1.50
CA GLY A 193 3.70 -13.61 -0.27
C GLY A 193 3.77 -14.56 0.93
N ASP A 194 4.36 -15.75 0.79
CA ASP A 194 4.59 -16.63 1.93
C ASP A 194 5.62 -16.01 2.87
N THR A 195 5.38 -16.12 4.17
CA THR A 195 6.25 -15.55 5.20
C THR A 195 6.77 -16.62 6.16
N SER A 196 8.00 -16.44 6.59
CA SER A 196 8.60 -17.22 7.67
C SER A 196 9.35 -16.31 8.65
N GLU A 197 9.46 -16.73 9.91
CA GLU A 197 10.04 -15.91 10.95
C GLU A 197 11.24 -16.60 11.60
N LYS A 198 12.23 -15.79 12.03
CA LYS A 198 13.39 -16.26 12.77
C LYS A 198 13.71 -15.30 13.92
N HIS A 199 13.69 -15.84 15.14
CA HIS A 199 14.20 -15.13 16.31
C HIS A 199 15.73 -15.19 16.36
N LEU A 200 16.34 -14.09 16.74
CA LEU A 200 17.80 -13.99 16.86
C LEU A 200 18.25 -14.31 18.30
N ASN A 201 19.28 -15.15 18.43
CA ASN A 201 19.77 -15.59 19.73
C ASN A 201 21.05 -14.86 20.18
N LYS A 202 21.66 -14.08 19.29
CA LYS A 202 22.89 -13.32 19.51
C LYS A 202 22.70 -11.89 19.06
N SER A 203 23.41 -10.98 19.72
CA SER A 203 23.37 -9.55 19.36
C SER A 203 24.03 -9.26 18.02
N ASN A 204 24.97 -10.04 17.58
CA ASN A 204 25.60 -9.95 16.28
C ASN A 204 25.78 -11.34 15.65
N GLY A 205 25.83 -11.38 14.33
CA GLY A 205 26.02 -12.62 13.60
C GLY A 205 25.54 -12.56 12.16
N GLN A 206 25.49 -13.74 11.58
CA GLN A 206 24.96 -13.98 10.25
C GLN A 206 23.87 -15.05 10.29
N VAL A 207 22.89 -14.89 9.42
CA VAL A 207 21.84 -15.88 9.16
C VAL A 207 21.61 -15.97 7.66
N ASN A 208 21.32 -17.17 7.17
CA ASN A 208 21.05 -17.42 5.78
C ASN A 208 19.56 -17.72 5.59
N ALA A 209 19.00 -17.24 4.50
CA ALA A 209 17.69 -17.64 4.00
C ALA A 209 17.78 -17.93 2.51
N THR A 210 17.02 -18.94 2.07
CA THR A 210 16.92 -19.31 0.66
C THR A 210 15.55 -18.93 0.16
N TYR A 211 15.51 -18.13 -0.90
CA TYR A 211 14.33 -17.72 -1.61
C TYR A 211 14.12 -18.66 -2.80
N ILE A 212 12.97 -19.30 -2.87
CA ILE A 212 12.68 -20.35 -3.85
C ILE A 212 11.64 -19.92 -4.89
N PHE A 213 10.91 -18.84 -4.62
CA PHE A 213 9.96 -18.27 -5.58
C PHE A 213 10.63 -17.13 -6.34
N GLU A 214 10.57 -17.21 -7.66
CA GLU A 214 11.12 -16.20 -8.55
C GLU A 214 10.33 -14.89 -8.44
N GLY A 215 11.04 -13.77 -8.31
CA GLY A 215 10.48 -12.44 -8.12
C GLY A 215 11.12 -11.71 -6.96
N ASP A 216 10.50 -10.60 -6.55
CA ASP A 216 10.98 -9.79 -5.42
C ASP A 216 10.49 -10.39 -4.10
N GLY A 217 11.43 -10.85 -3.29
CA GLY A 217 11.22 -11.21 -1.90
C GLY A 217 11.73 -10.11 -0.96
N TYR A 218 11.45 -10.23 0.33
CA TYR A 218 11.88 -9.26 1.33
C TYR A 218 12.42 -9.93 2.57
N CYS A 219 13.38 -9.28 3.22
CA CYS A 219 13.75 -9.61 4.60
C CYS A 219 13.49 -8.38 5.48
N HIS A 220 12.52 -8.49 6.37
CA HIS A 220 12.15 -7.45 7.31
C HIS A 220 12.79 -7.71 8.67
N LEU A 221 13.52 -6.74 9.18
CA LEU A 221 13.91 -6.68 10.57
C LEU A 221 12.79 -6.00 11.35
N GLN A 222 12.17 -6.73 12.28
CA GLN A 222 11.04 -6.23 13.07
C GLN A 222 11.42 -6.08 14.54
N TYR A 223 10.98 -4.97 15.15
CA TYR A 223 11.03 -4.73 16.58
C TYR A 223 9.60 -4.63 17.12
N LYS A 224 9.24 -5.48 18.08
CA LYS A 224 7.89 -5.58 18.65
C LYS A 224 6.77 -5.65 17.59
N GLY A 225 7.02 -6.38 16.49
CA GLY A 225 6.08 -6.54 15.39
C GLY A 225 6.06 -5.40 14.37
N HIS A 226 6.82 -4.32 14.56
CA HIS A 226 6.94 -3.21 13.61
C HIS A 226 8.20 -3.36 12.77
N THR A 227 8.08 -3.26 11.46
CA THR A 227 9.23 -3.29 10.55
C THR A 227 10.06 -2.02 10.72
N ILE A 228 11.35 -2.19 11.05
CA ILE A 228 12.32 -1.11 11.23
C ILE A 228 13.30 -1.00 10.07
N LYS A 229 13.61 -2.12 9.42
CA LYS A 229 14.44 -2.18 8.20
C LYS A 229 13.91 -3.26 7.26
N THR A 230 14.04 -3.01 5.97
CA THR A 230 13.70 -3.97 4.91
C THR A 230 14.84 -4.06 3.92
N ILE A 231 15.18 -5.27 3.53
CA ILE A 231 16.10 -5.56 2.42
C ILE A 231 15.28 -6.25 1.33
N THR A 232 15.32 -5.73 0.12
CA THR A 232 14.70 -6.36 -1.06
C THR A 232 15.65 -7.41 -1.60
N ILE A 233 15.10 -8.56 -1.96
CA ILE A 233 15.80 -9.70 -2.53
C ILE A 233 15.28 -9.90 -3.96
N GLU A 234 16.13 -9.73 -4.94
CA GLU A 234 15.80 -9.91 -6.35
C GLU A 234 16.19 -11.32 -6.79
N ASN A 235 15.26 -12.26 -6.60
CA ASN A 235 15.43 -13.67 -6.95
C ASN A 235 14.92 -13.88 -8.39
N ARG A 236 15.77 -13.58 -9.40
CA ARG A 236 15.36 -13.57 -10.80
C ARG A 236 16.25 -14.46 -11.65
N LYS A 237 15.61 -15.24 -12.50
CA LYS A 237 16.31 -16.07 -13.49
C LYS A 237 16.39 -15.29 -14.81
N PRO A 238 17.59 -15.22 -15.45
CA PRO A 238 17.70 -14.68 -16.80
C PRO A 238 16.79 -15.43 -17.79
N GLY A 239 16.17 -14.66 -18.69
CA GLY A 239 15.25 -15.17 -19.69
C GLY A 239 13.77 -14.90 -19.35
N TRP A 240 12.88 -15.65 -19.98
CA TRP A 240 11.43 -15.50 -19.84
C TRP A 240 10.88 -16.33 -18.69
N SER A 241 10.03 -15.70 -17.91
CA SER A 241 9.19 -16.31 -16.88
C SER A 241 7.74 -15.86 -17.03
N VAL A 242 6.79 -16.65 -16.56
CA VAL A 242 5.37 -16.32 -16.56
C VAL A 242 4.87 -16.26 -15.13
N TYR A 243 4.28 -15.15 -14.77
CA TYR A 243 3.67 -14.94 -13.45
C TYR A 243 2.17 -14.89 -13.57
N THR A 244 1.48 -15.61 -12.70
CA THR A 244 0.03 -15.53 -12.58
C THR A 244 -0.31 -14.95 -11.20
N ARG A 245 -1.22 -13.99 -11.14
CA ARG A 245 -1.68 -13.37 -9.92
C ARG A 245 -3.19 -13.30 -9.86
N ASN A 246 -3.75 -13.75 -8.76
CA ASN A 246 -5.14 -13.52 -8.42
C ASN A 246 -5.21 -12.46 -7.31
N GLU A 247 -5.67 -11.25 -7.63
CA GLU A 247 -5.67 -10.13 -6.68
C GLU A 247 -6.57 -10.34 -5.45
N ARG A 248 -7.68 -11.09 -5.60
CA ARG A 248 -8.59 -11.35 -4.48
C ARG A 248 -8.07 -12.40 -3.50
N LYS A 249 -7.34 -13.39 -4.01
CA LYS A 249 -6.86 -14.51 -3.20
C LYS A 249 -5.41 -14.33 -2.77
N GLY A 250 -4.71 -13.32 -3.29
CA GLY A 250 -3.27 -13.14 -3.06
C GLY A 250 -2.41 -14.29 -3.63
N ILE A 251 -2.99 -15.15 -4.48
CA ILE A 251 -2.27 -16.28 -5.06
C ILE A 251 -1.35 -15.75 -6.16
N PHE A 252 -0.07 -16.05 -6.01
CA PHE A 252 0.97 -15.78 -6.98
C PHE A 252 1.65 -17.08 -7.36
N LYS A 253 1.83 -17.35 -8.66
CA LYS A 253 2.56 -18.52 -9.16
C LYS A 253 3.52 -18.09 -10.26
N THR A 254 4.71 -18.65 -10.21
CA THR A 254 5.70 -18.57 -11.29
C THR A 254 5.66 -19.86 -12.11
N LEU A 255 5.58 -19.71 -13.42
CA LEU A 255 5.55 -20.82 -14.36
C LEU A 255 6.69 -20.65 -15.38
N PRO A 256 7.33 -21.73 -15.83
CA PRO A 256 8.28 -21.66 -16.92
C PRO A 256 7.57 -21.24 -18.19
N ILE A 257 8.21 -20.42 -19.04
CA ILE A 257 7.65 -19.92 -20.30
C ILE A 257 7.21 -21.05 -21.24
N SER A 258 7.85 -22.22 -21.14
CA SER A 258 7.48 -23.40 -21.93
C SER A 258 6.02 -23.84 -21.76
N GLN A 259 5.38 -23.55 -20.63
CA GLN A 259 3.97 -23.83 -20.41
C GLN A 259 3.04 -22.84 -21.13
N ALA A 260 3.54 -21.70 -21.55
CA ALA A 260 2.78 -20.71 -22.30
C ALA A 260 2.89 -20.87 -23.81
N TYR A 261 3.78 -21.73 -24.30
CA TYR A 261 3.94 -21.94 -25.71
C TYR A 261 2.78 -22.74 -26.30
N ASN A 262 2.24 -22.27 -27.40
CA ASN A 262 1.18 -23.00 -28.11
C ASN A 262 1.59 -23.38 -29.52
N LYS A 263 0.79 -24.26 -30.13
CA LYS A 263 1.03 -24.79 -31.48
C LYS A 263 0.83 -23.73 -32.58
N ASP A 264 0.18 -22.62 -32.27
CA ASP A 264 -0.16 -21.59 -33.26
C ASP A 264 0.94 -20.52 -33.37
N GLY A 265 2.07 -20.74 -32.70
CA GLY A 265 3.27 -19.91 -32.86
C GLY A 265 3.28 -18.60 -32.05
N TYR A 266 2.59 -18.54 -30.92
CA TYR A 266 2.62 -17.43 -29.96
C TYR A 266 2.66 -17.96 -28.54
N ALA A 267 3.05 -17.13 -27.57
CA ALA A 267 2.95 -17.47 -26.16
C ALA A 267 1.60 -17.07 -25.60
N SER A 268 0.88 -18.03 -24.97
CA SER A 268 -0.35 -17.78 -24.22
C SER A 268 -0.58 -18.92 -23.25
N LEU A 269 -0.83 -18.61 -21.98
CA LEU A 269 -1.23 -19.64 -21.02
C LEU A 269 -2.62 -20.19 -21.37
N PRO A 270 -2.78 -21.53 -21.43
CA PRO A 270 -4.11 -22.12 -21.52
C PRO A 270 -4.97 -21.74 -20.33
N LEU A 271 -6.21 -21.35 -20.58
CA LEU A 271 -7.13 -20.95 -19.51
C LEU A 271 -7.31 -22.02 -18.44
N ASP A 272 -7.41 -23.29 -18.85
CA ASP A 272 -7.62 -24.43 -17.97
C ASP A 272 -6.47 -24.62 -16.95
N SER A 273 -5.24 -24.19 -17.30
CA SER A 273 -4.09 -24.23 -16.37
C SER A 273 -4.16 -23.18 -15.27
N VAL A 274 -5.06 -22.19 -15.40
CA VAL A 274 -5.13 -21.02 -14.52
C VAL A 274 -6.49 -20.87 -13.82
N VAL A 275 -7.57 -21.42 -14.42
CA VAL A 275 -8.98 -21.20 -13.99
C VAL A 275 -9.38 -21.95 -12.74
N ALA A 276 -8.76 -23.10 -12.42
CA ALA A 276 -9.12 -23.85 -11.20
C ALA A 276 -9.05 -22.99 -9.90
N GLU A 277 -8.38 -21.84 -9.94
CA GLU A 277 -8.14 -20.97 -8.78
C GLU A 277 -8.67 -19.55 -8.94
N ALA A 278 -9.16 -19.14 -10.11
CA ALA A 278 -9.49 -17.75 -10.41
C ALA A 278 -10.97 -17.57 -10.77
N ARG A 279 -11.68 -16.75 -10.02
CA ARG A 279 -12.90 -16.14 -10.56
C ARG A 279 -12.52 -15.22 -11.71
N PRO A 280 -13.26 -15.24 -12.86
CA PRO A 280 -13.03 -14.31 -13.95
C PRO A 280 -12.97 -12.85 -13.46
N GLY A 281 -12.06 -12.05 -14.01
CA GLY A 281 -11.96 -10.62 -13.72
C GLY A 281 -10.88 -10.17 -12.74
N HIS A 282 -10.22 -11.10 -12.05
CA HIS A 282 -9.12 -10.78 -11.12
C HIS A 282 -7.83 -11.55 -11.41
N LEU A 283 -7.79 -12.24 -12.55
CA LEU A 283 -6.59 -12.93 -12.99
C LEU A 283 -5.74 -11.98 -13.82
N PHE A 284 -4.46 -11.91 -13.44
CA PHE A 284 -3.42 -11.26 -14.24
C PHE A 284 -2.36 -12.29 -14.60
N VAL A 285 -1.96 -12.27 -15.88
CA VAL A 285 -0.82 -13.04 -16.37
C VAL A 285 0.23 -12.03 -16.84
N SER A 286 1.46 -12.20 -16.39
CA SER A 286 2.60 -11.39 -16.80
C SER A 286 3.66 -12.26 -17.44
N TYR A 287 4.07 -11.90 -18.66
CA TYR A 287 5.24 -12.43 -19.33
C TYR A 287 6.38 -11.49 -19.03
N VAL A 288 7.42 -11.99 -18.40
CA VAL A 288 8.54 -11.18 -17.90
C VAL A 288 9.83 -11.72 -18.47
N TYR A 289 10.58 -10.87 -19.14
CA TYR A 289 11.93 -11.14 -19.57
C TYR A 289 12.91 -10.38 -18.67
N TYR A 290 13.84 -11.08 -18.06
CA TYR A 290 14.90 -10.50 -17.25
C TYR A 290 16.28 -10.76 -17.85
N GLN A 291 17.08 -9.73 -17.95
CA GLN A 291 18.50 -9.80 -18.28
C GLN A 291 19.20 -8.59 -17.65
N GLU A 292 20.21 -8.85 -16.86
CA GLU A 292 20.99 -7.80 -16.26
C GLU A 292 21.67 -6.94 -17.35
N ASN A 293 21.66 -5.63 -17.17
CA ASN A 293 22.21 -4.63 -18.09
C ASN A 293 21.68 -4.76 -19.54
N LEU A 294 20.37 -4.96 -19.68
CA LEU A 294 19.71 -5.23 -20.96
C LEU A 294 19.88 -4.06 -21.96
N VAL A 295 19.55 -2.83 -21.54
CA VAL A 295 19.61 -1.64 -22.41
C VAL A 295 19.66 -0.35 -21.59
N ASP A 296 20.14 0.74 -22.17
CA ASP A 296 19.95 2.09 -21.64
C ASP A 296 18.44 2.43 -21.66
N GLY A 297 17.85 2.52 -20.46
CA GLY A 297 16.42 2.76 -20.27
C GLY A 297 15.95 4.16 -20.70
N ASP A 298 16.87 5.05 -20.99
CA ASP A 298 16.59 6.40 -21.50
C ASP A 298 16.78 6.55 -23.01
N ASN A 299 17.24 5.46 -23.70
CA ASN A 299 17.51 5.44 -25.14
C ASN A 299 17.17 4.08 -25.76
N PHE A 300 15.91 3.82 -26.04
CA PHE A 300 15.45 2.55 -26.61
C PHE A 300 14.15 2.68 -27.41
N MET A 301 13.83 1.62 -28.15
CA MET A 301 12.49 1.34 -28.69
C MET A 301 12.13 -0.09 -28.34
N LEU A 302 11.05 -0.28 -27.56
CA LEU A 302 10.47 -1.56 -27.24
C LEU A 302 9.17 -1.73 -28.03
N GLU A 303 9.02 -2.86 -28.71
CA GLU A 303 7.85 -3.23 -29.49
C GLU A 303 7.40 -4.64 -29.11
N ALA A 304 6.09 -4.86 -29.00
CA ALA A 304 5.51 -6.17 -28.80
C ALA A 304 4.21 -6.31 -29.60
N ARG A 305 4.00 -7.46 -30.24
CA ARG A 305 2.72 -7.79 -30.86
C ARG A 305 1.92 -8.66 -29.90
N VAL A 306 0.77 -8.14 -29.51
CA VAL A 306 -0.04 -8.69 -28.42
C VAL A 306 -1.51 -8.74 -28.79
N ARG A 307 -2.24 -9.64 -28.15
CA ARG A 307 -3.70 -9.58 -28.01
C ARG A 307 -4.08 -10.10 -26.64
N ASN A 308 -5.20 -9.64 -26.10
CA ASN A 308 -5.74 -10.29 -24.93
C ASN A 308 -6.81 -11.26 -25.39
N ALA A 309 -6.45 -12.54 -25.54
CA ALA A 309 -7.33 -13.56 -26.07
C ALA A 309 -8.66 -13.53 -25.33
N ALA A 310 -9.73 -13.33 -26.08
CA ALA A 310 -11.08 -13.34 -25.55
C ALA A 310 -11.35 -14.71 -24.93
N ILE A 311 -11.23 -14.76 -23.63
CA ILE A 311 -11.81 -15.81 -22.84
C ILE A 311 -13.25 -15.37 -22.63
N ASP A 312 -14.17 -15.98 -23.38
CA ASP A 312 -15.61 -15.83 -23.22
C ASP A 312 -15.99 -14.61 -22.39
N HIS A 313 -16.21 -13.47 -22.98
CA HIS A 313 -16.80 -12.24 -22.39
C HIS A 313 -16.80 -12.08 -20.85
N ALA A 314 -16.07 -12.94 -20.15
CA ALA A 314 -16.13 -13.12 -18.70
C ALA A 314 -15.19 -12.19 -17.94
N ILE A 315 -14.22 -11.53 -18.60
CA ILE A 315 -13.31 -10.57 -17.96
C ILE A 315 -13.67 -9.16 -18.42
N PRO A 316 -14.49 -8.44 -17.66
CA PRO A 316 -14.80 -7.05 -17.99
C PRO A 316 -13.51 -6.22 -18.01
N ARG A 317 -13.37 -5.41 -19.08
CA ARG A 317 -12.24 -4.47 -19.24
C ARG A 317 -10.90 -5.20 -19.36
N SER A 318 -10.74 -5.94 -20.46
CA SER A 318 -9.43 -6.49 -20.85
C SER A 318 -8.42 -5.36 -20.96
N ASP A 319 -7.30 -5.48 -20.25
CA ASP A 319 -6.19 -4.56 -20.36
C ASP A 319 -4.90 -5.29 -20.72
N VAL A 320 -3.99 -4.54 -21.33
CA VAL A 320 -2.63 -4.96 -21.63
C VAL A 320 -1.68 -3.85 -21.21
N MET A 321 -0.63 -4.21 -20.49
CA MET A 321 0.43 -3.28 -20.06
C MET A 321 1.75 -3.76 -20.62
N MET A 322 2.55 -2.82 -21.12
CA MET A 322 3.93 -3.06 -21.55
C MET A 322 4.86 -2.09 -20.86
N TYR A 323 5.90 -2.61 -20.22
CA TYR A 323 6.91 -1.82 -19.51
C TYR A 323 8.31 -2.32 -19.77
N LEU A 324 9.26 -1.38 -19.82
CA LEU A 324 10.68 -1.60 -19.61
C LEU A 324 11.04 -1.03 -18.24
N LEU A 325 11.69 -1.84 -17.38
CA LEU A 325 12.00 -1.50 -15.99
C LEU A 325 13.50 -1.47 -15.75
N SER A 326 13.89 -0.57 -14.85
CA SER A 326 15.18 -0.52 -14.17
C SER A 326 14.97 -0.54 -12.66
N ASP A 327 16.05 -0.56 -11.88
CA ASP A 327 15.99 -0.47 -10.42
C ASP A 327 15.39 0.86 -9.91
N THR A 328 15.46 1.93 -10.72
CA THR A 328 15.06 3.28 -10.30
C THR A 328 13.77 3.78 -10.94
N GLY A 329 13.28 3.13 -12.00
CA GLY A 329 12.10 3.58 -12.70
C GLY A 329 11.66 2.67 -13.84
N ARG A 330 10.69 3.15 -14.61
CA ARG A 330 10.15 2.40 -15.75
C ARG A 330 9.62 3.33 -16.82
N HIS A 331 9.58 2.82 -18.05
CA HIS A 331 8.84 3.41 -19.17
C HIS A 331 7.87 2.40 -19.74
N GLY A 332 6.64 2.85 -19.99
CA GLY A 332 5.63 2.00 -20.61
C GLY A 332 4.24 2.56 -20.49
N PHE A 333 3.26 1.81 -20.96
CA PHE A 333 1.87 2.22 -20.99
C PHE A 333 0.91 1.03 -20.94
N ALA A 334 -0.37 1.36 -20.77
CA ALA A 334 -1.45 0.40 -20.75
C ALA A 334 -2.48 0.72 -21.83
N LEU A 335 -3.02 -0.31 -22.48
CA LEU A 335 -4.21 -0.24 -23.32
C LEU A 335 -5.39 -0.85 -22.56
N ASN A 336 -6.61 -0.37 -22.84
CA ASN A 336 -7.83 -0.90 -22.25
C ASN A 336 -8.93 -1.02 -23.32
N GLU A 337 -9.64 -2.14 -23.31
CA GLU A 337 -10.74 -2.39 -24.25
C GLU A 337 -11.88 -1.38 -24.12
N ALA A 338 -12.19 -0.95 -22.89
CA ALA A 338 -13.25 0.01 -22.64
C ALA A 338 -12.99 0.84 -21.37
N GLY A 339 -13.32 2.13 -21.45
CA GLY A 339 -13.28 3.02 -20.28
C GLY A 339 -11.88 3.52 -19.97
N TYR A 340 -11.32 4.34 -20.84
CA TYR A 340 -9.96 4.90 -20.71
C TYR A 340 -9.73 5.65 -19.38
N ALA A 341 -10.75 6.08 -18.67
CA ALA A 341 -10.61 6.70 -17.35
C ALA A 341 -9.94 5.79 -16.30
N TYR A 342 -9.95 4.47 -16.52
CA TYR A 342 -9.28 3.50 -15.66
C TYR A 342 -7.81 3.25 -16.02
N ILE A 343 -7.36 3.77 -17.16
CA ILE A 343 -5.97 3.63 -17.60
C ILE A 343 -5.09 4.45 -16.64
N LYS A 344 -4.06 3.77 -16.15
CA LYS A 344 -2.98 4.41 -15.40
C LYS A 344 -1.67 3.80 -15.82
N PHE A 345 -0.71 4.63 -16.22
CA PHE A 345 0.65 4.19 -16.51
C PHE A 345 1.69 5.17 -15.99
N ILE A 346 2.92 4.71 -15.93
CA ILE A 346 4.06 5.46 -15.41
C ILE A 346 5.16 5.48 -16.46
N SER A 347 5.76 6.65 -16.69
CA SER A 347 6.93 6.80 -17.51
C SER A 347 7.92 7.73 -16.80
N SER A 348 9.00 7.15 -16.26
CA SER A 348 9.92 7.77 -15.30
C SER A 348 9.16 8.33 -14.08
N GLU A 349 9.33 9.61 -13.75
CA GLU A 349 8.60 10.28 -12.65
C GLU A 349 7.16 10.68 -13.00
N LYS A 350 6.75 10.53 -14.27
CA LYS A 350 5.42 10.95 -14.73
C LYS A 350 4.39 9.84 -14.54
N SER A 351 3.34 10.14 -13.79
CA SER A 351 2.15 9.28 -13.66
C SER A 351 1.01 9.87 -14.47
N ILE A 352 0.52 9.13 -15.45
CA ILE A 352 -0.56 9.55 -16.35
C ILE A 352 -1.79 8.72 -16.03
N LYS A 353 -2.93 9.39 -15.84
CA LYS A 353 -4.19 8.76 -15.47
C LYS A 353 -5.31 9.23 -16.41
N GLY A 354 -6.16 8.31 -16.80
CA GLY A 354 -7.23 8.58 -17.75
C GLY A 354 -8.39 9.44 -17.19
N ASP A 355 -8.49 9.58 -15.87
CA ASP A 355 -9.40 10.51 -15.20
C ASP A 355 -8.89 11.97 -15.21
N GLU A 356 -7.57 12.16 -15.42
CA GLU A 356 -6.91 13.46 -15.48
C GLU A 356 -6.59 13.89 -16.93
N TYR A 357 -6.40 12.92 -17.84
CA TYR A 357 -5.96 13.13 -19.21
C TYR A 357 -6.89 12.43 -20.22
N ASN A 358 -7.02 12.99 -21.42
CA ASN A 358 -7.74 12.32 -22.51
C ASN A 358 -6.89 11.19 -23.10
N LEU A 359 -7.16 9.96 -22.67
CA LEU A 359 -6.50 8.75 -23.14
C LEU A 359 -7.41 7.92 -24.07
N SER A 360 -8.34 8.53 -24.79
CA SER A 360 -9.27 7.83 -25.70
C SER A 360 -8.56 7.01 -26.78
N LYS A 361 -7.37 7.43 -27.23
CA LYS A 361 -6.54 6.70 -28.20
C LYS A 361 -5.88 5.42 -27.64
N PHE A 362 -5.96 5.19 -26.32
CA PHE A 362 -5.46 3.99 -25.67
C PHE A 362 -6.51 2.88 -25.61
N SER A 363 -7.68 3.11 -26.20
CA SER A 363 -8.68 2.07 -26.37
C SER A 363 -8.33 1.18 -27.58
N PHE A 364 -8.53 -0.12 -27.45
CA PHE A 364 -8.19 -1.11 -28.47
C PHE A 364 -9.18 -2.26 -28.49
N ASP A 365 -9.24 -3.00 -29.59
CA ASP A 365 -9.97 -4.28 -29.67
C ASP A 365 -9.09 -5.38 -29.10
N ALA A 366 -9.36 -5.81 -27.88
CA ALA A 366 -8.54 -6.80 -27.19
C ALA A 366 -8.48 -8.16 -27.90
N SER A 367 -9.48 -8.51 -28.74
CA SER A 367 -9.54 -9.76 -29.48
C SER A 367 -8.62 -9.78 -30.71
N ALA A 368 -8.25 -8.62 -31.23
CA ALA A 368 -7.38 -8.46 -32.39
C ALA A 368 -5.90 -8.40 -31.97
N TRP A 369 -5.02 -8.74 -32.94
CA TRP A 369 -3.58 -8.54 -32.75
C TRP A 369 -3.22 -7.07 -32.97
N HIS A 370 -2.54 -6.49 -31.99
CA HIS A 370 -2.03 -5.13 -32.03
C HIS A 370 -0.54 -5.06 -31.76
N VAL A 371 0.11 -4.06 -32.32
CA VAL A 371 1.50 -3.75 -32.05
C VAL A 371 1.58 -2.57 -31.10
N MET A 372 1.98 -2.85 -29.87
CA MET A 372 2.36 -1.81 -28.88
C MET A 372 3.81 -1.45 -29.04
N ALA A 373 4.14 -0.14 -29.05
CA ALA A 373 5.53 0.27 -28.99
C ALA A 373 5.72 1.50 -28.10
N VAL A 374 6.88 1.56 -27.44
CA VAL A 374 7.34 2.74 -26.71
C VAL A 374 8.76 3.10 -27.20
N ARG A 375 8.93 4.35 -27.59
CA ARG A 375 10.22 4.92 -27.97
C ARG A 375 10.62 5.96 -26.93
N VAL A 376 11.82 5.79 -26.38
CA VAL A 376 12.41 6.74 -25.44
C VAL A 376 13.72 7.27 -25.98
N GLN A 377 13.81 8.57 -26.12
CA GLN A 377 15.02 9.26 -26.59
C GLN A 377 14.96 10.74 -26.19
N HIS A 378 16.12 11.33 -25.85
CA HIS A 378 16.23 12.76 -25.50
C HIS A 378 15.25 13.18 -24.39
N LYS A 379 15.08 12.33 -23.37
CA LYS A 379 14.14 12.58 -22.25
C LYS A 379 12.66 12.72 -22.67
N ARG A 380 12.31 12.10 -23.77
CA ARG A 380 10.93 12.03 -24.28
C ARG A 380 10.53 10.59 -24.49
N SER A 381 9.36 10.24 -23.98
CA SER A 381 8.69 8.96 -24.20
C SER A 381 7.53 9.16 -25.17
N ALA A 382 7.52 8.40 -26.28
CA ALA A 382 6.43 8.37 -27.24
C ALA A 382 5.83 6.97 -27.31
N PHE A 383 4.51 6.88 -27.30
CA PHE A 383 3.74 5.63 -27.23
C PHE A 383 2.97 5.43 -28.53
N TYR A 384 3.04 4.22 -29.08
CA TYR A 384 2.49 3.89 -30.38
C TYR A 384 1.54 2.68 -30.26
N LEU A 385 0.47 2.71 -31.05
CA LEU A 385 -0.43 1.60 -31.29
C LEU A 385 -0.54 1.40 -32.81
N ASP A 386 -0.20 0.20 -33.29
CA ASP A 386 -0.20 -0.16 -34.73
C ASP A 386 0.56 0.84 -35.61
N GLY A 387 1.71 1.30 -35.13
CA GLY A 387 2.58 2.27 -35.81
C GLY A 387 2.14 3.72 -35.71
N GLN A 388 0.96 4.02 -35.14
CA GLN A 388 0.49 5.37 -34.95
C GLN A 388 0.87 5.89 -33.55
N GLU A 389 1.46 7.10 -33.45
CA GLU A 389 1.72 7.75 -32.18
C GLU A 389 0.38 8.16 -31.52
N ILE A 390 0.13 7.60 -30.33
CA ILE A 390 -1.10 7.87 -29.58
C ILE A 390 -0.89 8.89 -28.46
N TYR A 391 0.33 8.99 -27.94
CA TYR A 391 0.69 9.93 -26.86
C TYR A 391 2.21 10.12 -26.78
N HIS A 392 2.64 11.23 -26.21
CA HIS A 392 4.02 11.45 -25.79
C HIS A 392 4.08 12.33 -24.55
N LEU A 393 5.20 12.25 -23.85
CA LEU A 393 5.50 13.10 -22.70
C LEU A 393 7.01 13.30 -22.57
N ASP A 394 7.38 14.42 -21.99
CA ASP A 394 8.75 14.71 -21.60
C ASP A 394 8.92 14.43 -20.10
N TYR A 395 10.10 13.94 -19.71
CA TYR A 395 10.46 13.63 -18.34
C TYR A 395 11.84 14.23 -18.01
N THR A 396 12.21 14.25 -16.73
CA THR A 396 13.47 14.86 -16.27
C THR A 396 14.41 13.85 -15.61
N GLN A 397 13.87 12.89 -14.89
CA GLN A 397 14.66 11.91 -14.14
C GLN A 397 14.98 10.70 -15.01
N PRO A 398 16.28 10.38 -15.28
CA PRO A 398 16.62 9.17 -16.00
C PRO A 398 16.28 7.93 -15.18
N ILE A 399 15.91 6.86 -15.85
CA ILE A 399 15.73 5.56 -15.20
C ILE A 399 17.01 4.71 -15.21
N GLY A 400 18.05 5.11 -15.97
CA GLY A 400 19.31 4.39 -16.06
C GLY A 400 19.22 3.08 -16.81
N THR A 401 20.08 2.11 -16.48
CA THR A 401 20.10 0.81 -17.15
C THR A 401 18.88 -0.02 -16.82
N ALA A 402 18.16 -0.44 -17.85
CA ALA A 402 17.00 -1.31 -17.70
C ALA A 402 17.39 -2.79 -17.75
N ASN A 403 16.66 -3.60 -16.99
CA ASN A 403 16.94 -5.01 -16.76
C ASN A 403 15.75 -5.92 -17.12
N GLU A 404 14.54 -5.36 -17.29
CA GLU A 404 13.33 -6.19 -17.34
C GLU A 404 12.31 -5.65 -18.34
N ILE A 405 11.71 -6.55 -19.12
CA ILE A 405 10.53 -6.30 -19.96
C ILE A 405 9.34 -7.01 -19.35
N ILE A 406 8.25 -6.29 -19.14
CA ILE A 406 6.98 -6.86 -18.65
C ILE A 406 5.88 -6.62 -19.66
N LEU A 407 5.20 -7.72 -20.02
CA LEU A 407 3.90 -7.72 -20.71
C LEU A 407 2.86 -8.31 -19.77
N ARG A 408 1.97 -7.49 -19.22
CA ARG A 408 0.96 -7.89 -18.26
C ARG A 408 -0.42 -7.79 -18.86
N PHE A 409 -1.21 -8.85 -18.70
CA PHE A 409 -2.57 -8.97 -19.21
C PHE A 409 -3.54 -9.16 -18.06
N LYS A 410 -4.66 -8.49 -18.12
CA LYS A 410 -5.83 -8.89 -17.35
C LYS A 410 -6.52 -10.02 -18.12
N GLY A 411 -6.29 -11.24 -17.68
CA GLY A 411 -6.59 -12.47 -18.42
C GLY A 411 -5.31 -13.24 -18.76
N CYS A 412 -5.38 -14.18 -19.70
CA CYS A 412 -4.22 -14.99 -20.11
C CYS A 412 -3.28 -14.29 -21.07
N GLY A 413 -3.82 -13.40 -21.91
CA GLY A 413 -3.06 -12.70 -22.94
C GLY A 413 -2.45 -13.62 -24.00
N ALA A 414 -1.91 -13.00 -25.03
CA ALA A 414 -1.09 -13.68 -26.03
C ALA A 414 -0.02 -12.74 -26.57
N VAL A 415 1.19 -13.27 -26.78
CA VAL A 415 2.36 -12.53 -27.27
C VAL A 415 2.91 -13.28 -28.48
N ASP A 416 2.98 -12.60 -29.63
CA ASP A 416 3.56 -13.16 -30.86
C ASP A 416 5.08 -12.91 -30.90
N TYR A 417 5.49 -11.65 -30.70
CA TYR A 417 6.89 -11.31 -30.61
C TYR A 417 7.15 -10.13 -29.68
N VAL A 418 8.40 -10.01 -29.27
CA VAL A 418 8.96 -8.85 -28.55
C VAL A 418 10.25 -8.44 -29.22
N LYS A 419 10.45 -7.12 -29.48
CA LYS A 419 11.65 -6.56 -30.07
C LYS A 419 12.10 -5.34 -29.24
N LEU A 420 13.38 -5.32 -28.95
CA LEU A 420 14.04 -4.22 -28.29
C LEU A 420 15.21 -3.72 -29.14
N HIS A 421 15.20 -2.44 -29.46
CA HIS A 421 16.18 -1.77 -30.30
C HIS A 421 16.80 -0.59 -29.59
N LYS A 422 18.02 -0.22 -29.99
CA LYS A 422 18.54 1.11 -29.75
C LYS A 422 17.91 2.13 -30.70
N PRO A 423 17.98 3.43 -30.43
CA PRO A 423 17.42 4.46 -31.31
C PRO A 423 17.97 4.48 -32.75
N ASP A 424 19.17 3.96 -32.95
CA ASP A 424 19.80 3.80 -34.25
C ASP A 424 19.32 2.58 -35.07
N GLY A 425 18.38 1.80 -34.49
CA GLY A 425 17.84 0.59 -35.10
C GLY A 425 18.62 -0.68 -34.80
N GLN A 426 19.73 -0.61 -34.06
CA GLN A 426 20.44 -1.82 -33.63
C GLN A 426 19.53 -2.68 -32.73
N VAL A 427 19.33 -3.94 -33.13
CA VAL A 427 18.58 -4.92 -32.32
C VAL A 427 19.40 -5.27 -31.07
N VAL A 428 18.82 -5.08 -29.90
CA VAL A 428 19.37 -5.48 -28.61
C VAL A 428 18.84 -6.86 -28.24
N TYR A 429 17.53 -7.06 -28.42
CA TYR A 429 16.86 -8.30 -28.12
C TYR A 429 15.67 -8.50 -29.06
N GLU A 430 15.47 -9.73 -29.52
CA GLU A 430 14.31 -10.11 -30.32
C GLU A 430 13.90 -11.54 -29.98
N GLN A 431 12.62 -11.75 -29.72
CA GLN A 431 12.01 -13.05 -29.46
C GLN A 431 10.75 -13.20 -30.28
N HIS A 432 10.69 -14.28 -31.08
CA HIS A 432 9.49 -14.79 -31.72
C HIS A 432 9.08 -16.08 -31.00
N PHE A 433 7.83 -16.17 -30.59
CA PHE A 433 7.34 -17.35 -29.85
C PHE A 433 6.87 -18.47 -30.77
N ASN A 434 7.08 -18.33 -32.08
CA ASN A 434 6.73 -19.32 -33.12
C ASN A 434 7.77 -20.45 -33.33
N ASN A 435 8.97 -20.36 -32.67
CA ASN A 435 10.08 -21.28 -32.95
C ASN A 435 10.43 -22.17 -31.74
N ILE A 436 9.46 -22.92 -31.19
CA ILE A 436 9.68 -23.62 -29.91
C ILE A 436 9.86 -25.14 -30.09
N LEU A 437 10.21 -25.58 -31.26
CA LEU A 437 10.59 -26.98 -31.52
C LEU A 437 12.04 -27.08 -31.98
N GLN A 438 12.97 -26.36 -31.35
CA GLN A 438 14.42 -26.67 -31.43
C GLN A 438 15.01 -26.91 -30.08
#